data_646695fc5b2bf5ac1d5efc8630e3b94a
#
_entry.id   646695fc5b2bf5ac1d5efc8630e3b94a
#
_cell.length_a   1.000
_cell.length_b   1.000
_cell.length_c   1.000
_cell.angle_alpha   90.00
_cell.angle_beta   90.00
_cell.angle_gamma   90.00
#
_symmetry.space_group_name_H-M   'P 1'
#
loop_
_entity.id
_entity.type
_entity.pdbx_description
1 polymer ?
#
loop_
_entity_poly.entity_id
_entity_poly.type
_entity_poly.pdbx_seq_one_letter_code
_entity_poly.pdbx_strand_id
1 'polypeptide(L)'
;VAGVRTDVGVKIYGDDLEQLNSIAAQIQGVIESIPGSADVSTEQITGAPLLSIVVDQQAIARYGIPAQHVLEIVEALGEIRVGEVRVGQRRFDMTLELDDRYRDDPDAVADILIPAPGGERIPLGRLTRIEQTVSPSVINRDWSKRRIVVQSNVRGRDLGGFVEETRERIELDVIIPDGYYVRFAGQFEHLERASKRLTIIV
;
A
#
# COMPACT_ATOMS: atom_id res chain seq x y z
N VAL A 1 -1.72 6.64 17.56
CA VAL A 1 -0.70 6.96 16.55
C VAL A 1 0.55 6.18 16.94
N ALA A 2 0.87 5.11 16.21
CA ALA A 2 2.09 4.34 16.43
C ALA A 2 3.27 5.24 16.02
N GLY A 3 4.02 5.75 16.99
CA GLY A 3 5.25 6.50 16.78
C GLY A 3 6.34 5.60 16.20
N VAL A 4 7.28 6.18 15.47
CA VAL A 4 8.51 5.52 15.06
C VAL A 4 9.27 5.15 16.33
N ARG A 5 9.54 3.84 16.53
CA ARG A 5 10.18 3.31 17.76
C ARG A 5 11.71 3.33 17.69
N THR A 6 12.28 3.72 16.56
CA THR A 6 13.73 3.83 16.32
C THR A 6 14.26 5.20 16.74
N ASP A 7 15.58 5.32 16.85
CA ASP A 7 16.23 6.56 17.23
C ASP A 7 15.93 7.67 16.22
N VAL A 8 16.00 7.36 14.92
CA VAL A 8 15.72 8.28 13.81
C VAL A 8 14.70 7.63 12.87
N GLY A 9 13.70 8.41 12.45
CA GLY A 9 12.78 8.08 11.39
C GLY A 9 12.67 9.23 10.40
N VAL A 10 12.84 8.93 9.14
CA VAL A 10 12.67 9.89 8.05
C VAL A 10 11.35 9.56 7.36
N LYS A 11 10.35 10.40 7.55
CA LYS A 11 9.02 10.28 6.94
C LYS A 11 9.00 11.03 5.62
N ILE A 12 8.63 10.36 4.57
CA ILE A 12 8.52 10.89 3.21
C ILE A 12 7.03 10.94 2.86
N TYR A 13 6.56 12.10 2.40
CA TYR A 13 5.16 12.33 2.05
C TYR A 13 5.02 12.65 0.58
N GLY A 14 3.96 12.15 -0.05
CA GLY A 14 3.64 12.40 -1.45
C GLY A 14 2.39 11.64 -1.92
N ASP A 15 2.00 11.83 -3.16
CA ASP A 15 0.75 11.27 -3.68
C ASP A 15 0.96 9.96 -4.46
N ASP A 16 2.12 9.76 -5.10
CA ASP A 16 2.44 8.56 -5.85
C ASP A 16 3.32 7.61 -5.05
N LEU A 17 2.95 6.32 -4.99
CA LEU A 17 3.64 5.31 -4.19
C LEU A 17 4.96 4.83 -4.81
N GLU A 18 5.03 4.76 -6.14
CA GLU A 18 6.26 4.35 -6.83
C GLU A 18 7.33 5.41 -6.61
N GLN A 19 6.95 6.68 -6.74
CA GLN A 19 7.85 7.80 -6.47
C GLN A 19 8.27 7.85 -5.01
N LEU A 20 7.35 7.60 -4.05
CA LEU A 20 7.67 7.51 -2.63
C LEU A 20 8.68 6.39 -2.35
N ASN A 21 8.51 5.21 -2.95
CA ASN A 21 9.44 4.10 -2.82
C ASN A 21 10.83 4.45 -3.40
N SER A 22 10.87 5.11 -4.55
CA SER A 22 12.13 5.55 -5.17
C SER A 22 12.90 6.52 -4.27
N ILE A 23 12.21 7.52 -3.72
CA ILE A 23 12.80 8.48 -2.78
C ILE A 23 13.26 7.78 -1.50
N ALA A 24 12.45 6.85 -0.97
CA ALA A 24 12.78 6.10 0.24
C ALA A 24 14.04 5.24 0.05
N ALA A 25 14.19 4.60 -1.11
CA ALA A 25 15.40 3.82 -1.44
C ALA A 25 16.66 4.71 -1.49
N GLN A 26 16.55 5.91 -2.09
CA GLN A 26 17.66 6.87 -2.12
C GLN A 26 18.04 7.32 -0.69
N ILE A 27 17.05 7.70 0.12
CA ILE A 27 17.27 8.12 1.51
C ILE A 27 17.85 6.97 2.34
N GLN A 28 17.39 5.74 2.14
CA GLN A 28 17.96 4.57 2.80
C GLN A 28 19.46 4.43 2.48
N GLY A 29 19.84 4.52 1.21
CA GLY A 29 21.24 4.45 0.78
C GLY A 29 22.10 5.57 1.38
N VAL A 30 21.55 6.79 1.47
CA VAL A 30 22.24 7.91 2.14
C VAL A 30 22.47 7.59 3.62
N ILE A 31 21.44 7.18 4.35
CA ILE A 31 21.53 6.86 5.79
C ILE A 31 22.52 5.71 6.03
N GLU A 32 22.49 4.65 5.21
CA GLU A 32 23.42 3.53 5.30
C GLU A 32 24.89 3.95 5.13
N SER A 33 25.15 5.01 4.35
CA SER A 33 26.51 5.53 4.12
C SER A 33 27.06 6.38 5.28
N ILE A 34 26.20 6.80 6.22
CA ILE A 34 26.59 7.65 7.33
C ILE A 34 27.19 6.81 8.47
N PRO A 35 28.41 7.11 8.95
CA PRO A 35 29.00 6.41 10.07
C PRO A 35 28.12 6.47 11.33
N GLY A 36 27.91 5.32 11.96
CA GLY A 36 27.04 5.19 13.14
C GLY A 36 25.60 4.82 12.84
N SER A 37 25.19 4.71 11.56
CA SER A 37 23.91 4.13 11.18
C SER A 37 23.87 2.64 11.53
N ALA A 38 22.74 2.18 12.03
CA ALA A 38 22.50 0.78 12.33
C ALA A 38 21.03 0.42 12.08
N ASP A 39 20.80 -0.84 11.71
CA ASP A 39 19.47 -1.39 11.53
C ASP A 39 18.58 -0.54 10.59
N VAL A 40 19.19 0.00 9.51
CA VAL A 40 18.46 0.84 8.53
C VAL A 40 17.44 0.00 7.81
N SER A 41 16.21 0.46 7.80
CA SER A 41 15.11 -0.24 7.12
C SER A 41 14.07 0.75 6.61
N THR A 42 13.52 0.45 5.45
CA THR A 42 12.36 1.16 4.91
C THR A 42 11.09 0.40 5.25
N GLU A 43 10.04 1.12 5.64
CA GLU A 43 8.71 0.57 5.82
C GLU A 43 8.27 -0.10 4.51
N GLN A 44 8.18 -1.44 4.53
CA GLN A 44 7.83 -2.18 3.34
C GLN A 44 6.35 -1.99 3.01
N ILE A 45 6.07 -1.39 1.88
CA ILE A 45 4.77 -1.47 1.23
C ILE A 45 4.78 -2.77 0.43
N THR A 46 4.50 -3.87 1.11
CA THR A 46 4.44 -5.18 0.46
C THR A 46 3.28 -5.16 -0.52
N GLY A 47 3.57 -5.28 -1.80
CA GLY A 47 2.54 -5.45 -2.80
C GLY A 47 1.98 -6.88 -2.71
N ALA A 48 0.66 -6.99 -2.62
CA ALA A 48 -0.02 -8.26 -2.86
C ALA A 48 -0.38 -8.37 -4.35
N PRO A 49 -0.26 -9.56 -4.95
CA PRO A 49 -0.79 -9.78 -6.28
C PRO A 49 -2.29 -9.52 -6.27
N LEU A 50 -2.75 -8.70 -7.20
CA LEU A 50 -4.15 -8.34 -7.37
C LEU A 50 -4.57 -8.64 -8.80
N LEU A 51 -5.70 -9.29 -8.96
CA LEU A 51 -6.36 -9.45 -10.25
C LEU A 51 -7.29 -8.24 -10.46
N SER A 52 -6.92 -7.36 -11.40
CA SER A 52 -7.73 -6.21 -11.79
C SER A 52 -8.63 -6.61 -12.94
N ILE A 53 -9.95 -6.53 -12.74
CA ILE A 53 -10.95 -6.86 -13.76
C ILE A 53 -11.73 -5.59 -14.07
N VAL A 54 -11.51 -5.05 -15.26
CA VAL A 54 -12.16 -3.83 -15.74
C VAL A 54 -13.19 -4.17 -16.81
N VAL A 55 -14.45 -3.80 -16.56
CA VAL A 55 -15.55 -4.07 -17.49
C VAL A 55 -15.44 -3.20 -18.74
N ASP A 56 -15.46 -3.83 -19.93
CA ASP A 56 -15.54 -3.11 -21.20
C ASP A 56 -17.01 -2.79 -21.52
N GLN A 57 -17.39 -1.52 -21.35
CA GLN A 57 -18.73 -1.01 -21.57
C GLN A 57 -19.23 -1.24 -23.01
N GLN A 58 -18.33 -1.16 -24.01
CA GLN A 58 -18.70 -1.39 -25.40
C GLN A 58 -18.93 -2.88 -25.70
N ALA A 59 -18.13 -3.73 -25.08
CA ALA A 59 -18.27 -5.17 -25.23
C ALA A 59 -19.59 -5.67 -24.62
N ILE A 60 -19.89 -5.28 -23.37
CA ILE A 60 -21.15 -5.71 -22.72
C ILE A 60 -22.38 -5.17 -23.46
N ALA A 61 -22.33 -3.95 -23.99
CA ALA A 61 -23.44 -3.38 -24.78
C ALA A 61 -23.72 -4.16 -26.07
N ARG A 62 -22.69 -4.69 -26.74
CA ARG A 62 -22.85 -5.52 -27.96
C ARG A 62 -23.64 -6.81 -27.70
N TYR A 63 -23.51 -7.39 -26.54
CA TYR A 63 -24.20 -8.62 -26.15
C TYR A 63 -25.46 -8.37 -25.33
N GLY A 64 -25.79 -7.09 -25.07
CA GLY A 64 -26.95 -6.71 -24.24
C GLY A 64 -26.84 -7.17 -22.79
N ILE A 65 -25.61 -7.38 -22.30
CA ILE A 65 -25.36 -7.87 -20.92
C ILE A 65 -25.32 -6.66 -19.99
N PRO A 66 -26.14 -6.63 -18.91
CA PRO A 66 -26.04 -5.59 -17.90
C PRO A 66 -24.70 -5.68 -17.17
N ALA A 67 -24.04 -4.52 -16.93
CA ALA A 67 -22.78 -4.46 -16.18
C ALA A 67 -22.90 -5.13 -14.80
N GLN A 68 -24.07 -5.03 -14.17
CA GLN A 68 -24.34 -5.64 -12.87
C GLN A 68 -24.14 -7.16 -12.90
N HIS A 69 -24.57 -7.86 -13.94
CA HIS A 69 -24.40 -9.32 -14.05
C HIS A 69 -22.91 -9.70 -14.13
N VAL A 70 -22.09 -8.87 -14.81
CA VAL A 70 -20.63 -9.09 -14.86
C VAL A 70 -20.02 -8.88 -13.47
N LEU A 71 -20.42 -7.82 -12.78
CA LEU A 71 -19.94 -7.51 -11.45
C LEU A 71 -20.31 -8.56 -10.42
N GLU A 72 -21.54 -9.08 -10.44
CA GLU A 72 -22.00 -10.17 -9.56
C GLU A 72 -21.14 -11.43 -9.70
N ILE A 73 -20.72 -11.76 -10.92
CA ILE A 73 -19.82 -12.91 -11.16
C ILE A 73 -18.40 -12.60 -10.68
N VAL A 74 -17.91 -11.38 -10.90
CA VAL A 74 -16.61 -10.95 -10.39
C VAL A 74 -16.59 -10.92 -8.87
N GLU A 75 -17.68 -10.49 -8.22
CA GLU A 75 -17.81 -10.56 -6.75
C GLU A 75 -17.78 -12.00 -6.25
N ALA A 76 -18.38 -12.94 -6.99
CA ALA A 76 -18.37 -14.37 -6.65
C ALA A 76 -17.00 -15.05 -6.81
N LEU A 77 -16.04 -14.43 -7.53
CA LEU A 77 -14.63 -14.85 -7.52
C LEU A 77 -13.98 -14.64 -6.16
N GLY A 78 -14.44 -13.63 -5.43
CA GLY A 78 -14.07 -13.42 -4.04
C GLY A 78 -15.01 -14.22 -3.10
N GLU A 79 -15.08 -13.76 -1.89
CA GLU A 79 -15.97 -14.32 -0.87
C GLU A 79 -17.22 -13.44 -0.75
N ILE A 80 -18.40 -13.98 -1.13
CA ILE A 80 -19.68 -13.29 -0.95
C ILE A 80 -20.35 -13.81 0.31
N ARG A 81 -20.63 -12.93 1.26
CA ARG A 81 -21.47 -13.27 2.40
C ARG A 81 -22.92 -13.36 1.96
N VAL A 82 -23.46 -14.60 1.93
CA VAL A 82 -24.84 -14.88 1.49
C VAL A 82 -25.83 -15.01 2.64
N GLY A 83 -25.35 -15.10 3.89
CA GLY A 83 -26.22 -15.18 5.05
C GLY A 83 -25.50 -15.53 6.35
N GLU A 84 -26.30 -15.90 7.35
CA GLU A 84 -25.86 -16.32 8.68
C GLU A 84 -26.63 -17.58 9.10
N VAL A 85 -25.91 -18.59 9.55
CA VAL A 85 -26.48 -19.80 10.12
C VAL A 85 -26.33 -19.76 11.65
N ARG A 86 -27.43 -19.97 12.38
CA ARG A 86 -27.44 -20.05 13.84
C ARG A 86 -27.51 -21.49 14.30
N VAL A 87 -26.53 -21.88 15.11
CA VAL A 87 -26.53 -23.20 15.76
C VAL A 87 -26.49 -22.97 17.28
N GLY A 88 -27.64 -23.04 17.89
CA GLY A 88 -27.79 -22.67 19.31
C GLY A 88 -27.52 -21.17 19.52
N GLN A 89 -26.52 -20.84 20.33
CA GLN A 89 -26.10 -19.44 20.58
C GLN A 89 -24.95 -18.96 19.67
N ARG A 90 -24.43 -19.83 18.82
CA ARG A 90 -23.34 -19.49 17.89
C ARG A 90 -23.90 -19.06 16.56
N ARG A 91 -23.24 -18.05 15.96
CA ARG A 91 -23.52 -17.55 14.61
C ARG A 91 -22.33 -17.86 13.73
N PHE A 92 -22.62 -18.36 12.55
CA PHE A 92 -21.64 -18.66 11.50
C PHE A 92 -22.04 -17.90 10.25
N ASP A 93 -21.12 -17.13 9.72
CA ASP A 93 -21.33 -16.51 8.42
C ASP A 93 -21.33 -17.60 7.35
N MET A 94 -22.30 -17.52 6.45
CA MET A 94 -22.36 -18.37 5.29
C MET A 94 -21.83 -17.59 4.10
N THR A 95 -20.75 -18.10 3.51
CA THR A 95 -20.08 -17.48 2.38
C THR A 95 -20.21 -18.36 1.16
N LEU A 96 -20.29 -17.74 0.00
CA LEU A 96 -20.22 -18.37 -1.30
C LEU A 96 -18.95 -17.91 -1.99
N GLU A 97 -18.15 -18.83 -2.43
CA GLU A 97 -16.95 -18.58 -3.23
C GLU A 97 -16.84 -19.57 -4.38
N LEU A 98 -16.16 -19.17 -5.44
CA LEU A 98 -15.79 -20.08 -6.51
C LEU A 98 -14.61 -20.96 -6.08
N ASP A 99 -14.54 -22.16 -6.64
CA ASP A 99 -13.43 -23.10 -6.42
C ASP A 99 -12.09 -22.43 -6.75
N ASP A 100 -11.06 -22.68 -5.94
CA ASP A 100 -9.73 -22.06 -6.02
C ASP A 100 -9.11 -22.10 -7.42
N ARG A 101 -9.36 -23.19 -8.17
CA ARG A 101 -8.87 -23.34 -9.55
C ARG A 101 -9.35 -22.24 -10.51
N TYR A 102 -10.45 -21.54 -10.19
CA TYR A 102 -10.95 -20.41 -10.98
C TYR A 102 -10.48 -19.05 -10.46
N ARG A 103 -9.81 -19.01 -9.30
CA ARG A 103 -9.35 -17.76 -8.69
C ARG A 103 -7.86 -17.48 -8.91
N ASP A 104 -7.07 -18.54 -8.97
CA ASP A 104 -5.60 -18.43 -8.99
C ASP A 104 -5.03 -18.27 -10.39
N ASP A 105 -5.81 -18.56 -11.44
CA ASP A 105 -5.40 -18.49 -12.84
C ASP A 105 -6.21 -17.43 -13.61
N PRO A 106 -5.57 -16.33 -14.08
CA PRO A 106 -6.22 -15.30 -14.89
C PRO A 106 -6.89 -15.83 -16.16
N ASP A 107 -6.32 -16.86 -16.77
CA ASP A 107 -6.89 -17.46 -17.97
C ASP A 107 -8.16 -18.27 -17.63
N ALA A 108 -8.17 -18.99 -16.53
CA ALA A 108 -9.36 -19.69 -16.04
C ALA A 108 -10.48 -18.71 -15.65
N VAL A 109 -10.12 -17.54 -15.09
CA VAL A 109 -11.09 -16.46 -14.83
C VAL A 109 -11.65 -15.90 -16.12
N ALA A 110 -10.82 -15.71 -17.16
CA ALA A 110 -11.26 -15.21 -18.46
C ALA A 110 -12.23 -16.14 -19.18
N ASP A 111 -12.12 -17.46 -18.94
CA ASP A 111 -12.95 -18.48 -19.55
C ASP A 111 -14.32 -18.69 -18.86
N ILE A 112 -14.57 -18.01 -17.73
CA ILE A 112 -15.88 -18.07 -17.04
C ILE A 112 -16.97 -17.56 -17.98
N LEU A 113 -18.02 -18.37 -18.16
CA LEU A 113 -19.09 -18.09 -19.09
C LEU A 113 -20.20 -17.26 -18.44
N ILE A 114 -20.50 -16.11 -19.02
CA ILE A 114 -21.59 -15.22 -18.62
C ILE A 114 -22.79 -15.40 -19.55
N PRO A 115 -23.98 -15.68 -19.02
CA PRO A 115 -25.19 -15.80 -19.84
C PRO A 115 -25.64 -14.43 -20.38
N ALA A 116 -25.77 -14.30 -21.68
CA ALA A 116 -26.38 -13.14 -22.32
C ALA A 116 -27.91 -13.29 -22.41
N PRO A 117 -28.68 -12.20 -22.47
CA PRO A 117 -30.13 -12.24 -22.62
C PRO A 117 -30.62 -13.03 -23.87
N GLY A 118 -29.79 -13.12 -24.91
CA GLY A 118 -30.05 -13.91 -26.12
C GLY A 118 -29.87 -15.42 -25.96
N GLY A 119 -29.45 -15.91 -24.77
CA GLY A 119 -29.19 -17.32 -24.50
C GLY A 119 -27.76 -17.78 -24.82
N GLU A 120 -26.96 -16.93 -25.40
CA GLU A 120 -25.54 -17.19 -25.63
C GLU A 120 -24.74 -17.14 -24.33
N ARG A 121 -23.63 -17.86 -24.27
CA ARG A 121 -22.68 -17.84 -23.16
C ARG A 121 -21.38 -17.20 -23.63
N ILE A 122 -21.06 -16.07 -23.06
CA ILE A 122 -19.90 -15.24 -23.47
C ILE A 122 -18.81 -15.35 -22.41
N PRO A 123 -17.55 -15.70 -22.80
CA PRO A 123 -16.43 -15.70 -21.86
C PRO A 123 -16.21 -14.32 -21.23
N LEU A 124 -15.92 -14.27 -19.93
CA LEU A 124 -15.66 -13.05 -19.17
C LEU A 124 -14.53 -12.21 -19.79
N GLY A 125 -13.49 -12.84 -20.30
CA GLY A 125 -12.38 -12.15 -20.96
C GLY A 125 -12.75 -11.41 -22.25
N ARG A 126 -13.95 -11.68 -22.84
CA ARG A 126 -14.48 -10.88 -23.96
C ARG A 126 -15.27 -9.65 -23.49
N LEU A 127 -15.62 -9.60 -22.23
CA LEU A 127 -16.46 -8.55 -21.63
C LEU A 127 -15.65 -7.64 -20.70
N THR A 128 -14.40 -8.05 -20.38
CA THR A 128 -13.56 -7.38 -19.41
C THR A 128 -12.11 -7.40 -19.87
N ARG A 129 -11.33 -6.47 -19.32
CA ARG A 129 -9.86 -6.53 -19.34
C ARG A 129 -9.40 -7.07 -18.01
N ILE A 130 -8.68 -8.19 -18.05
CA ILE A 130 -8.14 -8.87 -16.87
C ILE A 130 -6.65 -8.67 -16.85
N GLU A 131 -6.13 -8.03 -15.80
CA GLU A 131 -4.70 -7.74 -15.66
C GLU A 131 -4.24 -8.14 -14.26
N GLN A 132 -3.13 -8.89 -14.20
CA GLN A 132 -2.48 -9.14 -12.93
C GLN A 132 -1.59 -7.95 -12.60
N THR A 133 -1.84 -7.32 -11.47
CA THR A 133 -1.08 -6.17 -10.99
C THR A 133 -0.63 -6.41 -9.55
N VAL A 134 0.30 -5.61 -9.09
CA VAL A 134 0.74 -5.63 -7.70
C VAL A 134 0.16 -4.39 -7.02
N SER A 135 -0.70 -4.60 -6.06
CA SER A 135 -1.27 -3.50 -5.27
C SER A 135 -0.65 -3.46 -3.89
N PRO A 136 -0.32 -2.28 -3.36
CA PRO A 136 0.17 -2.18 -1.99
C PRO A 136 -0.89 -2.68 -1.02
N SER A 137 -0.53 -3.66 -0.19
CA SER A 137 -1.43 -4.25 0.82
C SER A 137 -1.76 -3.26 1.95
N VAL A 138 -0.86 -2.29 2.21
CA VAL A 138 -1.04 -1.25 3.23
C VAL A 138 -0.58 0.08 2.68
N ILE A 139 -1.43 1.09 2.74
CA ILE A 139 -1.08 2.48 2.44
C ILE A 139 -1.14 3.28 3.74
N ASN A 140 0.03 3.60 4.29
CA ASN A 140 0.11 4.41 5.50
C ASN A 140 -0.10 5.89 5.18
N ARG A 141 -0.91 6.56 6.02
CA ARG A 141 -1.23 7.97 5.88
C ARG A 141 -1.06 8.70 7.21
N ASP A 142 -0.47 9.88 7.15
CA ASP A 142 -0.48 10.86 8.23
C ASP A 142 -1.17 12.14 7.70
N TRP A 143 -2.18 12.65 8.41
CA TRP A 143 -2.93 13.83 8.00
C TRP A 143 -3.48 13.76 6.56
N SER A 144 -4.04 12.59 6.21
CA SER A 144 -4.58 12.27 4.88
C SER A 144 -3.56 12.18 3.75
N LYS A 145 -2.26 12.42 3.98
CA LYS A 145 -1.19 12.25 2.98
C LYS A 145 -0.55 10.87 3.10
N ARG A 146 -0.28 10.25 1.97
CA ARG A 146 0.46 8.98 1.92
C ARG A 146 1.88 9.21 2.43
N ARG A 147 2.43 8.24 3.14
CA ARG A 147 3.79 8.30 3.66
C ARG A 147 4.51 6.96 3.59
N ILE A 148 5.82 7.04 3.50
CA ILE A 148 6.76 5.95 3.77
C ILE A 148 7.74 6.42 4.85
N VAL A 149 8.23 5.50 5.66
CA VAL A 149 9.22 5.80 6.70
C VAL A 149 10.48 5.00 6.45
N VAL A 150 11.61 5.67 6.42
CA VAL A 150 12.94 5.07 6.54
C VAL A 150 13.36 5.20 7.99
N GLN A 151 13.76 4.11 8.61
CA GLN A 151 14.10 4.03 10.04
C GLN A 151 15.57 3.65 10.21
N SER A 152 16.20 4.21 11.21
CA SER A 152 17.58 3.87 11.60
C SER A 152 17.75 3.97 13.11
N ASN A 153 18.59 3.12 13.66
CA ASN A 153 19.17 3.29 14.97
C ASN A 153 20.55 3.94 14.83
N VAL A 154 21.03 4.57 15.91
CA VAL A 154 22.36 5.24 15.94
C VAL A 154 23.25 4.56 16.96
N ARG A 155 24.45 4.17 16.55
CA ARG A 155 25.43 3.53 17.43
C ARG A 155 26.79 4.24 17.37
N GLY A 156 27.41 4.43 18.53
CA GLY A 156 28.77 4.96 18.65
C GLY A 156 28.93 6.45 18.39
N ARG A 157 27.83 7.22 18.24
CA ARG A 157 27.87 8.70 18.11
C ARG A 157 26.59 9.32 18.68
N ASP A 158 26.61 10.65 18.84
CA ASP A 158 25.44 11.40 19.30
C ASP A 158 24.33 11.46 18.25
N LEU A 159 23.10 11.42 18.74
CA LEU A 159 21.90 11.42 17.91
C LEU A 159 21.69 12.74 17.15
N GLY A 160 22.01 13.87 17.81
CA GLY A 160 21.84 15.19 17.22
C GLY A 160 22.70 15.41 15.98
N GLY A 161 24.02 15.15 16.11
CA GLY A 161 24.95 15.24 14.99
C GLY A 161 24.65 14.25 13.86
N PHE A 162 24.16 13.05 14.19
CA PHE A 162 23.73 12.10 13.18
C PHE A 162 22.53 12.61 12.37
N VAL A 163 21.54 13.19 13.02
CA VAL A 163 20.34 13.73 12.33
C VAL A 163 20.70 14.93 11.47
N GLU A 164 21.58 15.82 11.96
CA GLU A 164 22.00 16.98 11.19
C GLU A 164 22.77 16.57 9.92
N GLU A 165 23.74 15.66 10.05
CA GLU A 165 24.46 15.10 8.90
C GLU A 165 23.50 14.38 7.92
N THR A 166 22.52 13.64 8.46
CA THR A 166 21.50 12.98 7.63
C THR A 166 20.69 14.00 6.83
N ARG A 167 20.29 15.11 7.46
CA ARG A 167 19.54 16.18 6.80
C ARG A 167 20.34 16.81 5.66
N GLU A 168 21.58 17.21 5.95
CA GLU A 168 22.49 17.81 4.95
C GLU A 168 22.73 16.87 3.76
N ARG A 169 22.95 15.58 4.04
CA ARG A 169 23.19 14.60 2.99
C ARG A 169 21.93 14.33 2.15
N ILE A 170 20.75 14.29 2.76
CA ILE A 170 19.50 14.14 2.00
C ILE A 170 19.26 15.36 1.10
N GLU A 171 19.53 16.57 1.59
CA GLU A 171 19.39 17.80 0.79
C GLU A 171 20.37 17.84 -0.41
N LEU A 172 21.57 17.27 -0.26
CA LEU A 172 22.59 17.26 -1.31
C LEU A 172 22.41 16.11 -2.31
N ASP A 173 22.08 14.92 -1.83
CA ASP A 173 22.19 13.68 -2.58
C ASP A 173 20.85 13.15 -3.09
N VAL A 174 19.70 13.65 -2.57
CA VAL A 174 18.37 13.16 -2.93
C VAL A 174 17.54 14.24 -3.61
N ILE A 175 17.03 13.91 -4.80
CA ILE A 175 16.13 14.82 -5.52
C ILE A 175 14.69 14.58 -5.03
N ILE A 176 14.12 15.58 -4.37
CA ILE A 176 12.73 15.56 -3.90
C ILE A 176 11.89 16.37 -4.88
N PRO A 177 10.99 15.72 -5.64
CA PRO A 177 10.12 16.42 -6.61
C PRO A 177 9.10 17.34 -5.94
N ASP A 178 8.54 18.26 -6.71
CA ASP A 178 7.46 19.13 -6.25
C ASP A 178 6.27 18.31 -5.75
N GLY A 179 5.69 18.72 -4.61
CA GLY A 179 4.60 18.02 -3.95
C GLY A 179 5.03 16.94 -2.96
N TYR A 180 6.32 16.58 -2.93
CA TYR A 180 6.92 15.67 -1.96
C TYR A 180 7.69 16.45 -0.90
N TYR A 181 7.73 15.92 0.32
CA TYR A 181 8.52 16.50 1.39
C TYR A 181 8.92 15.48 2.44
N VAL A 182 9.96 15.80 3.17
CA VAL A 182 10.55 14.94 4.20
C VAL A 182 10.39 15.57 5.58
N ARG A 183 10.11 14.74 6.59
CA ARG A 183 10.09 15.13 8.01
C ARG A 183 10.84 14.12 8.85
N PHE A 184 11.65 14.63 9.77
CA PHE A 184 12.32 13.80 10.75
C PHE A 184 11.39 13.49 11.92
N ALA A 185 11.46 12.27 12.43
CA ALA A 185 10.66 11.73 13.54
C ALA A 185 11.52 10.75 14.37
N GLY A 186 10.94 10.20 15.43
CA GLY A 186 11.61 9.25 16.31
C GLY A 186 12.03 9.89 17.63
N GLN A 187 12.98 9.28 18.33
CA GLN A 187 13.45 9.80 19.64
C GLN A 187 14.04 11.21 19.54
N PHE A 188 14.65 11.55 18.40
CA PHE A 188 15.18 12.89 18.14
C PHE A 188 14.11 13.99 18.28
N GLU A 189 12.89 13.77 17.82
CA GLU A 189 11.80 14.74 17.94
C GLU A 189 11.47 15.06 19.41
N HIS A 190 11.59 14.07 20.29
CA HIS A 190 11.40 14.25 21.73
C HIS A 190 12.54 15.05 22.36
N LEU A 191 13.79 14.81 21.94
CA LEU A 191 14.94 15.55 22.40
C LEU A 191 14.89 17.02 21.97
N GLU A 192 14.54 17.31 20.73
CA GLU A 192 14.39 18.67 20.22
C GLU A 192 13.30 19.45 20.97
N ARG A 193 12.15 18.82 21.22
CA ARG A 193 11.06 19.43 22.01
C ARG A 193 11.49 19.70 23.44
N ALA A 194 12.20 18.77 24.07
CA ALA A 194 12.71 18.94 25.43
C ALA A 194 13.74 20.09 25.52
N SER A 195 14.68 20.16 24.58
CA SER A 195 15.69 21.24 24.49
C SER A 195 15.03 22.61 24.30
N LYS A 196 14.08 22.73 23.37
CA LYS A 196 13.32 23.99 23.16
C LYS A 196 12.57 24.43 24.41
N ARG A 197 11.98 23.49 25.17
CA ARG A 197 11.29 23.83 26.43
C ARG A 197 12.25 24.32 27.51
N LEU A 198 13.44 23.73 27.61
CA LEU A 198 14.46 24.18 28.59
C LEU A 198 15.00 25.57 28.25
N THR A 199 15.16 25.89 26.96
CA THR A 199 15.65 27.23 26.53
C THR A 199 14.63 28.35 26.79
N ILE A 200 13.34 28.06 26.92
CA ILE A 200 12.28 29.04 27.20
C ILE A 200 12.13 29.33 28.70
N ILE A 201 12.66 28.45 29.57
CA ILE A 201 12.50 28.55 31.04
C ILE A 201 13.72 29.26 31.68
N VAL A 202 14.79 29.51 30.94
CA VAL A 202 15.95 30.30 31.37
C VAL A 202 15.86 31.71 30.77
#